data_2266967c477601e3bd1e017187c15827
#
_entry.id   2266967c477601e3bd1e017187c15827
#
_cell.length_a   1.000
_cell.length_b   1.000
_cell.length_c   1.000
_cell.angle_alpha   90.00
_cell.angle_beta   90.00
_cell.angle_gamma   90.00
#
_symmetry.space_group_name_H-M   'P 1'
#
loop_
_entity.id
_entity.type
_entity.pdbx_description
1 polymer ?
#
loop_
_entity_poly.entity_id
_entity_poly.type
_entity_poly.pdbx_seq_one_letter_code
_entity_poly.pdbx_strand_id
1 'polypeptide(L)'
;MKIRFLAGLGLGLLFCFMGSVKAELLSVATAEVCAQQWASFVGQGQADELTKILDDSYQHTHGTGLVENRVEFLGALRSGMRKYEPIQLEEVKTRLFGECAVVTGKFALKVSIKGKMMEGVNRFSFVVVQTPQGPKIVSFQATAIKPAS
;
A
#
# COMPACT_ATOMS: atom_id res chain seq x y z
N MET A 1 -67.47 35.59 6.52
CA MET A 1 -66.64 34.70 7.36
C MET A 1 -65.38 34.39 6.58
N LYS A 2 -64.24 35.06 6.85
CA LYS A 2 -62.98 34.92 6.07
C LYS A 2 -62.02 34.02 6.85
N ILE A 3 -61.73 32.86 6.31
CA ILE A 3 -60.74 31.93 6.89
C ILE A 3 -59.39 32.24 6.29
N ARG A 4 -58.45 32.68 7.14
CA ARG A 4 -57.04 32.89 6.76
C ARG A 4 -56.24 31.61 7.01
N PHE A 5 -55.72 31.00 5.94
CA PHE A 5 -54.70 29.96 6.03
C PHE A 5 -53.33 30.57 6.31
N LEU A 6 -52.74 30.27 7.45
CA LEU A 6 -51.31 30.50 7.70
C LEU A 6 -50.52 29.34 7.16
N ALA A 7 -49.68 29.61 6.15
CA ALA A 7 -48.68 28.67 5.69
C ALA A 7 -47.45 28.80 6.59
N GLY A 8 -47.18 27.77 7.40
CA GLY A 8 -45.95 27.66 8.20
C GLY A 8 -44.83 27.10 7.33
N LEU A 9 -43.81 27.96 7.04
CA LEU A 9 -42.58 27.61 6.36
C LEU A 9 -41.66 26.93 7.39
N GLY A 10 -41.61 25.59 7.43
CA GLY A 10 -40.67 24.85 8.24
C GLY A 10 -39.30 24.79 7.53
N LEU A 11 -38.37 25.64 7.97
CA LEU A 11 -36.97 25.60 7.53
C LEU A 11 -36.24 24.46 8.23
N GLY A 12 -36.23 23.28 7.61
CA GLY A 12 -35.46 22.12 8.08
C GLY A 12 -33.96 22.36 7.91
N LEU A 13 -33.27 22.67 9.02
CA LEU A 13 -31.80 22.65 9.06
C LEU A 13 -31.30 21.21 8.90
N LEU A 14 -30.83 20.90 7.70
CA LEU A 14 -30.10 19.64 7.44
C LEU A 14 -28.70 19.78 8.06
N PHE A 15 -28.53 19.30 9.29
CA PHE A 15 -27.20 19.15 9.91
C PHE A 15 -26.47 18.02 9.19
N CYS A 16 -25.62 18.36 8.20
CA CYS A 16 -24.62 17.45 7.68
C CYS A 16 -23.60 17.19 8.79
N PHE A 17 -23.73 16.04 9.45
CA PHE A 17 -22.68 15.50 10.32
C PHE A 17 -21.50 15.10 9.43
N MET A 18 -20.59 16.05 9.16
CA MET A 18 -19.27 15.73 8.61
C MET A 18 -18.47 15.09 9.74
N GLY A 19 -18.63 13.76 9.88
CA GLY A 19 -17.75 12.96 10.72
C GLY A 19 -16.32 13.17 10.24
N SER A 20 -15.49 13.83 11.03
CA SER A 20 -14.06 13.95 10.77
C SER A 20 -13.46 12.55 10.86
N VAL A 21 -13.20 11.92 9.72
CA VAL A 21 -12.42 10.67 9.67
C VAL A 21 -11.02 11.03 10.12
N LYS A 22 -10.72 10.74 11.39
CA LYS A 22 -9.37 10.96 11.93
C LYS A 22 -8.44 10.01 11.19
N ALA A 23 -7.45 10.56 10.48
CA ALA A 23 -6.46 9.75 9.79
C ALA A 23 -5.76 8.83 10.82
N GLU A 24 -5.62 7.56 10.46
CA GLU A 24 -4.93 6.59 11.31
C GLU A 24 -3.46 7.01 11.46
N LEU A 25 -2.97 7.03 12.69
CA LEU A 25 -1.58 7.42 12.98
C LEU A 25 -0.63 6.26 12.73
N LEU A 26 0.57 6.59 12.25
CA LEU A 26 1.63 5.61 12.05
C LEU A 26 2.03 4.98 13.40
N SER A 27 2.02 3.67 13.42
CA SER A 27 2.42 2.82 14.54
C SER A 27 3.14 1.59 13.97
N VAL A 28 3.72 0.76 14.82
CA VAL A 28 4.27 -0.55 14.40
C VAL A 28 3.20 -1.36 13.67
N ALA A 29 2.00 -1.46 14.28
CA ALA A 29 0.91 -2.24 13.72
C ALA A 29 0.44 -1.71 12.35
N THR A 30 0.26 -0.38 12.20
CA THR A 30 -0.20 0.20 10.93
C THR A 30 0.86 0.10 9.82
N ALA A 31 2.15 0.20 10.16
CA ALA A 31 3.24 0.00 9.21
C ALA A 31 3.31 -1.47 8.73
N GLU A 32 3.11 -2.44 9.63
CA GLU A 32 3.04 -3.86 9.26
C GLU A 32 1.81 -4.17 8.41
N VAL A 33 0.65 -3.57 8.71
CA VAL A 33 -0.55 -3.67 7.87
C VAL A 33 -0.28 -3.16 6.45
N CYS A 34 0.40 -2.01 6.27
CA CYS A 34 0.79 -1.52 4.95
C CYS A 34 1.66 -2.54 4.19
N ALA A 35 2.66 -3.14 4.85
CA ALA A 35 3.51 -4.16 4.23
C ALA A 35 2.73 -5.42 3.84
N GLN A 36 1.83 -5.91 4.71
CA GLN A 36 0.98 -7.07 4.42
C GLN A 36 -0.01 -6.79 3.29
N GLN A 37 -0.62 -5.61 3.24
CA GLN A 37 -1.48 -5.18 2.16
C GLN A 37 -0.71 -5.14 0.83
N TRP A 38 0.50 -4.60 0.83
CA TRP A 38 1.36 -4.60 -0.35
C TRP A 38 1.59 -6.04 -0.86
N ALA A 39 1.98 -6.96 0.02
CA ALA A 39 2.23 -8.35 -0.34
C ALA A 39 0.98 -9.03 -0.90
N SER A 40 -0.18 -8.81 -0.28
CA SER A 40 -1.47 -9.33 -0.72
C SER A 40 -1.86 -8.79 -2.10
N PHE A 41 -1.81 -7.47 -2.29
CA PHE A 41 -2.23 -6.82 -3.54
C PHE A 41 -1.30 -7.14 -4.71
N VAL A 42 0.01 -7.22 -4.47
CA VAL A 42 0.99 -7.64 -5.47
C VAL A 42 0.76 -9.09 -5.89
N GLY A 43 0.61 -10.00 -4.93
CA GLY A 43 0.36 -11.42 -5.19
C GLY A 43 -0.97 -11.68 -5.92
N GLN A 44 -1.95 -10.78 -5.78
CA GLN A 44 -3.25 -10.86 -6.44
C GLN A 44 -3.34 -10.00 -7.71
N GLY A 45 -2.30 -9.24 -8.07
CA GLY A 45 -2.29 -8.34 -9.22
C GLY A 45 -3.23 -7.14 -9.06
N GLN A 46 -3.58 -6.75 -7.84
CA GLN A 46 -4.53 -5.68 -7.52
C GLN A 46 -3.85 -4.30 -7.56
N ALA A 47 -3.44 -3.88 -8.76
CA ALA A 47 -2.71 -2.63 -8.95
C ALA A 47 -3.49 -1.38 -8.49
N ASP A 48 -4.83 -1.40 -8.58
CA ASP A 48 -5.66 -0.27 -8.17
C ASP A 48 -5.74 -0.15 -6.63
N GLU A 49 -5.71 -1.26 -5.91
CA GLU A 49 -5.61 -1.24 -4.44
C GLU A 49 -4.24 -0.74 -3.99
N LEU A 50 -3.17 -1.10 -4.72
CA LEU A 50 -1.83 -0.57 -4.46
C LEU A 50 -1.76 0.95 -4.57
N THR A 51 -2.53 1.59 -5.47
CA THR A 51 -2.55 3.06 -5.58
C THR A 51 -2.99 3.74 -4.29
N LYS A 52 -3.76 3.06 -3.44
CA LYS A 52 -4.29 3.62 -2.19
C LYS A 52 -3.26 3.62 -1.06
N ILE A 53 -2.26 2.73 -1.12
CA ILE A 53 -1.24 2.56 -0.08
C ILE A 53 0.15 3.02 -0.49
N LEU A 54 0.40 3.18 -1.80
CA LEU A 54 1.67 3.71 -2.31
C LEU A 54 1.59 5.25 -2.43
N ASP A 55 2.61 5.93 -1.94
CA ASP A 55 2.80 7.37 -2.15
C ASP A 55 3.10 7.68 -3.63
N ASP A 56 2.85 8.91 -4.07
CA ASP A 56 3.16 9.31 -5.44
C ASP A 56 4.67 9.27 -5.75
N SER A 57 5.52 9.46 -4.71
CA SER A 57 6.98 9.36 -4.79
C SER A 57 7.51 7.93 -4.69
N TYR A 58 6.64 6.91 -4.64
CA TYR A 58 7.04 5.52 -4.44
C TYR A 58 8.11 5.05 -5.41
N GLN A 59 9.15 4.41 -4.85
CA GLN A 59 10.22 3.76 -5.59
C GLN A 59 10.27 2.27 -5.26
N HIS A 60 10.32 1.43 -6.29
CA HIS A 60 10.47 -0.01 -6.19
C HIS A 60 11.84 -0.46 -6.69
N THR A 61 12.67 -1.00 -5.80
CA THR A 61 13.96 -1.59 -6.17
C THR A 61 13.86 -3.11 -6.11
N HIS A 62 14.03 -3.75 -7.26
CA HIS A 62 14.00 -5.21 -7.39
C HIS A 62 15.27 -5.86 -6.86
N GLY A 63 15.20 -7.16 -6.53
CA GLY A 63 16.37 -7.95 -6.13
C GLY A 63 17.48 -8.05 -7.19
N THR A 64 17.19 -7.69 -8.44
CA THR A 64 18.14 -7.56 -9.56
C THR A 64 18.83 -6.21 -9.62
N GLY A 65 18.40 -5.24 -8.80
CA GLY A 65 18.85 -3.85 -8.84
C GLY A 65 18.07 -2.95 -9.79
N LEU A 66 17.12 -3.47 -10.57
CA LEU A 66 16.22 -2.64 -11.38
C LEU A 66 15.39 -1.73 -10.45
N VAL A 67 15.32 -0.45 -10.80
CA VAL A 67 14.52 0.55 -10.09
C VAL A 67 13.35 0.98 -10.96
N GLU A 68 12.16 0.99 -10.41
CA GLU A 68 10.93 1.47 -11.05
C GLU A 68 10.26 2.52 -10.17
N ASN A 69 9.71 3.54 -10.78
CA ASN A 69 8.79 4.44 -10.10
C ASN A 69 7.40 3.80 -9.95
N ARG A 70 6.50 4.50 -9.26
CA ARG A 70 5.13 4.01 -9.00
C ARG A 70 4.36 3.67 -10.28
N VAL A 71 4.46 4.52 -11.32
CA VAL A 71 3.72 4.34 -12.59
C VAL A 71 4.22 3.11 -13.34
N GLU A 72 5.53 2.92 -13.42
CA GLU A 72 6.17 1.79 -14.08
C GLU A 72 5.83 0.48 -13.38
N PHE A 73 5.96 0.43 -12.05
CA PHE A 73 5.63 -0.74 -11.25
C PHE A 73 4.16 -1.16 -11.40
N LEU A 74 3.22 -0.23 -11.23
CA LEU A 74 1.79 -0.49 -11.38
C LEU A 74 1.42 -0.85 -12.82
N GLY A 75 2.06 -0.23 -13.82
CA GLY A 75 1.85 -0.52 -15.23
C GLY A 75 2.24 -1.95 -15.60
N ALA A 76 3.36 -2.46 -15.05
CA ALA A 76 3.79 -3.83 -15.25
C ALA A 76 2.81 -4.87 -14.66
N LEU A 77 2.17 -4.55 -13.53
CA LEU A 77 1.12 -5.39 -12.93
C LEU A 77 -0.17 -5.35 -13.75
N ARG A 78 -0.67 -4.16 -14.11
CA ARG A 78 -1.92 -3.98 -14.89
C ARG A 78 -1.86 -4.63 -16.27
N SER A 79 -0.73 -4.55 -16.95
CA SER A 79 -0.55 -5.16 -18.26
C SER A 79 -0.40 -6.68 -18.22
N GLY A 80 -0.24 -7.28 -17.02
CA GLY A 80 0.06 -8.70 -16.86
C GLY A 80 1.46 -9.10 -17.35
N MET A 81 2.32 -8.11 -17.68
CA MET A 81 3.73 -8.37 -18.02
C MET A 81 4.48 -9.00 -16.84
N ARG A 82 4.07 -8.66 -15.62
CA ARG A 82 4.58 -9.22 -14.37
C ARG A 82 3.41 -9.77 -13.55
N LYS A 83 3.48 -11.06 -13.22
CA LYS A 83 2.48 -11.77 -12.40
C LYS A 83 3.18 -12.48 -11.26
N TYR A 84 2.86 -12.08 -10.04
CA TYR A 84 3.38 -12.71 -8.83
C TYR A 84 2.46 -13.84 -8.37
N GLU A 85 3.05 -14.91 -7.83
CA GLU A 85 2.35 -15.84 -6.95
C GLU A 85 2.10 -15.18 -5.59
N PRO A 86 1.20 -15.74 -4.75
CA PRO A 86 0.93 -15.20 -3.42
C PRO A 86 2.22 -14.99 -2.62
N ILE A 87 2.38 -13.80 -2.06
CA ILE A 87 3.55 -13.40 -1.27
C ILE A 87 3.21 -13.50 0.21
N GLN A 88 4.01 -14.27 0.95
CA GLN A 88 3.95 -14.33 2.40
C GLN A 88 5.20 -13.70 3.00
N LEU A 89 5.01 -12.68 3.85
CA LEU A 89 6.11 -12.02 4.55
C LEU A 89 6.49 -12.80 5.80
N GLU A 90 7.78 -13.04 5.97
CA GLU A 90 8.37 -13.79 7.10
C GLU A 90 9.43 -12.96 7.81
N GLU A 91 9.73 -13.28 9.05
CA GLU A 91 10.74 -12.60 9.89
C GLU A 91 10.54 -11.07 9.95
N VAL A 92 9.27 -10.64 9.95
CA VAL A 92 8.94 -9.21 9.92
C VAL A 92 9.42 -8.53 11.20
N LYS A 93 10.13 -7.40 11.03
CA LYS A 93 10.60 -6.52 12.10
C LYS A 93 10.35 -5.08 11.72
N THR A 94 9.71 -4.32 12.61
CA THR A 94 9.35 -2.93 12.39
C THR A 94 10.03 -2.02 13.40
N ARG A 95 10.58 -0.91 12.92
CA ARG A 95 11.19 0.15 13.73
C ARG A 95 10.55 1.48 13.37
N LEU A 96 10.14 2.25 14.39
CA LEU A 96 9.56 3.59 14.23
C LEU A 96 10.62 4.67 14.46
N PHE A 97 10.54 5.74 13.66
CA PHE A 97 11.40 6.92 13.73
C PHE A 97 10.53 8.17 13.52
N GLY A 98 9.78 8.57 14.56
CA GLY A 98 8.80 9.64 14.45
C GLY A 98 7.67 9.28 13.48
N GLU A 99 7.52 10.06 12.42
CA GLU A 99 6.51 9.85 11.36
C GLU A 99 6.98 8.90 10.25
N CYS A 100 8.04 8.13 10.49
CA CYS A 100 8.58 7.16 9.56
C CYS A 100 8.72 5.79 10.22
N ALA A 101 8.46 4.72 9.47
CA ALA A 101 8.70 3.35 9.90
C ALA A 101 9.53 2.61 8.85
N VAL A 102 10.43 1.74 9.31
CA VAL A 102 11.15 0.79 8.46
C VAL A 102 10.70 -0.61 8.81
N VAL A 103 10.10 -1.31 7.85
CA VAL A 103 9.64 -2.70 7.98
C VAL A 103 10.57 -3.59 7.17
N THR A 104 11.21 -4.55 7.84
CA THR A 104 12.14 -5.49 7.19
C THR A 104 11.69 -6.92 7.39
N GLY A 105 12.16 -7.83 6.52
CA GLY A 105 11.85 -9.25 6.61
C GLY A 105 12.40 -10.03 5.42
N LYS A 106 11.79 -11.16 5.12
CA LYS A 106 12.06 -11.96 3.93
C LYS A 106 10.76 -12.49 3.30
N PHE A 107 10.81 -12.93 2.06
CA PHE A 107 9.74 -13.65 1.39
C PHE A 107 10.30 -14.56 0.28
N ALA A 108 9.59 -15.66 0.03
CA ALA A 108 9.81 -16.48 -1.16
C ALA A 108 9.20 -15.75 -2.37
N LEU A 109 10.02 -15.51 -3.39
CA LEU A 109 9.61 -14.90 -4.65
C LEU A 109 9.27 -15.98 -5.66
N LYS A 110 8.07 -15.90 -6.23
CA LYS A 110 7.69 -16.58 -7.46
C LYS A 110 6.99 -15.57 -8.36
N VAL A 111 7.58 -15.29 -9.51
CA VAL A 111 7.06 -14.28 -10.43
C VAL A 111 7.25 -14.71 -11.87
N SER A 112 6.20 -14.59 -12.67
CA SER A 112 6.27 -14.71 -14.13
C SER A 112 6.49 -13.34 -14.75
N ILE A 113 7.56 -13.19 -15.53
CA ILE A 113 7.88 -11.97 -16.28
C ILE A 113 7.87 -12.33 -17.77
N LYS A 114 6.92 -11.78 -18.53
CA LYS A 114 6.71 -12.09 -19.96
C LYS A 114 6.63 -13.60 -20.20
N GLY A 115 5.96 -14.34 -19.29
CA GLY A 115 5.80 -15.78 -19.38
C GLY A 115 6.97 -16.64 -18.86
N LYS A 116 8.09 -16.01 -18.49
CA LYS A 116 9.23 -16.72 -17.88
C LYS A 116 9.13 -16.68 -16.36
N MET A 117 9.06 -17.86 -15.72
CA MET A 117 9.04 -17.99 -14.27
C MET A 117 10.40 -17.72 -13.66
N MET A 118 10.43 -16.93 -12.60
CA MET A 118 11.61 -16.69 -11.76
C MET A 118 11.23 -17.01 -10.31
N GLU A 119 12.14 -17.68 -9.60
CA GLU A 119 11.96 -18.06 -8.20
C GLU A 119 13.20 -17.71 -7.39
N GLY A 120 13.02 -17.45 -6.10
CA GLY A 120 14.11 -17.16 -5.19
C GLY A 120 13.60 -16.76 -3.81
N VAL A 121 14.51 -16.38 -2.94
CA VAL A 121 14.20 -15.79 -1.63
C VAL A 121 14.84 -14.42 -1.59
N ASN A 122 14.07 -13.43 -1.14
CA ASN A 122 14.54 -12.06 -0.99
C ASN A 122 14.41 -11.60 0.47
N ARG A 123 15.39 -10.83 0.93
CA ARG A 123 15.17 -9.89 2.03
C ARG A 123 14.54 -8.63 1.48
N PHE A 124 13.72 -7.99 2.29
CA PHE A 124 13.08 -6.73 1.91
C PHE A 124 13.22 -5.66 2.98
N SER A 125 13.06 -4.42 2.56
CA SER A 125 12.75 -3.28 3.42
C SER A 125 11.66 -2.43 2.77
N PHE A 126 10.67 -2.02 3.57
CA PHE A 126 9.74 -0.95 3.27
C PHE A 126 10.09 0.28 4.09
N VAL A 127 9.88 1.45 3.50
CA VAL A 127 9.79 2.71 4.23
C VAL A 127 8.34 3.18 4.15
N VAL A 128 7.72 3.34 5.31
CA VAL A 128 6.34 3.82 5.47
C VAL A 128 6.39 5.17 6.17
N VAL A 129 5.67 6.15 5.66
CA VAL A 129 5.61 7.50 6.23
C VAL A 129 4.18 7.89 6.57
N GLN A 130 4.02 8.72 7.61
CA GLN A 130 2.74 9.36 7.90
C GLN A 130 2.47 10.45 6.88
N THR A 131 1.28 10.44 6.29
CA THR A 131 0.78 11.52 5.44
C THR A 131 -0.54 12.05 5.98
N PRO A 132 -1.05 13.20 5.49
CA PRO A 132 -2.38 13.68 5.84
C PRO A 132 -3.52 12.69 5.51
N GLN A 133 -3.29 11.77 4.55
CA GLN A 133 -4.23 10.73 4.14
C GLN A 133 -4.03 9.39 4.87
N GLY A 134 -3.14 9.35 5.85
CA GLY A 134 -2.74 8.15 6.59
C GLY A 134 -1.37 7.61 6.17
N PRO A 135 -0.96 6.46 6.71
CA PRO A 135 0.32 5.84 6.37
C PRO A 135 0.42 5.45 4.89
N LYS A 136 1.57 5.76 4.25
CA LYS A 136 1.88 5.42 2.85
C LYS A 136 3.26 4.81 2.72
N ILE A 137 3.40 3.84 1.82
CA ILE A 137 4.70 3.27 1.46
C ILE A 137 5.36 4.19 0.44
N VAL A 138 6.56 4.69 0.75
CA VAL A 138 7.36 5.53 -0.15
C VAL A 138 8.48 4.75 -0.82
N SER A 139 8.92 3.64 -0.26
CA SER A 139 10.00 2.83 -0.83
C SER A 139 9.82 1.35 -0.50
N PHE A 140 10.14 0.52 -1.47
CA PHE A 140 10.39 -0.90 -1.32
C PHE A 140 11.74 -1.24 -1.93
N GLN A 141 12.50 -2.06 -1.22
CA GLN A 141 13.74 -2.64 -1.75
C GLN A 141 13.78 -4.13 -1.45
N ALA A 142 14.16 -4.90 -2.45
CA ALA A 142 14.47 -6.32 -2.31
C ALA A 142 15.97 -6.58 -2.53
N THR A 143 16.48 -7.60 -1.84
CA THR A 143 17.83 -8.12 -2.03
C THR A 143 17.75 -9.65 -2.12
N ALA A 144 18.20 -10.21 -3.24
CA ALA A 144 18.20 -11.66 -3.43
C ALA A 144 19.15 -12.32 -2.44
N ILE A 145 18.66 -13.35 -1.73
CA ILE A 145 19.49 -14.19 -0.86
C ILE A 145 20.12 -15.27 -1.73
N LYS A 146 21.44 -15.26 -1.82
CA LYS A 146 22.18 -16.36 -2.46
C LYS A 146 22.25 -17.53 -1.49
N PRO A 147 22.09 -18.79 -1.96
CA PRO A 147 22.42 -19.96 -1.14
C PRO A 147 23.85 -19.85 -0.61
N ALA A 148 24.07 -20.28 0.63
CA ALA A 148 25.44 -20.42 1.13
C ALA A 148 26.19 -21.42 0.24
N SER A 149 27.32 -21.02 -0.29
CA SER A 149 28.24 -21.87 -1.06
C SER A 149 28.97 -22.85 -0.16
#